data_a1b56c4f145b9aca159a042382cc9bdb
#
_entry.id   a1b56c4f145b9aca159a042382cc9bdb
#
_cell.length_a   1.000
_cell.length_b   1.000
_cell.length_c   1.000
_cell.angle_alpha   90.00
_cell.angle_beta   90.00
_cell.angle_gamma   90.00
#
_symmetry.space_group_name_H-M   'P 1'
#
loop_
_entity.id
_entity.type
_entity.pdbx_description
1 polymer ?
#
loop_
_entity_poly.entity_id
_entity_poly.type
_entity_poly.pdbx_seq_one_letter_code
_entity_poly.pdbx_strand_id
1 'polypeptide(L)'
;MSTVIDTFIAPPCSAQIKILYEDEHLLLIDKPSGLLSLSGKNPQNLDSVHHRLVQNFPGCSLVHRLDFGTSGLMVVARNKTINAALCQQFSQRAVSKVYHALLCGHPEEDEGVIDAPIAKDPALFPRMAISERNGKPARSRYQVLSREWLPTASGSLAVTRVRLLPETGRTHQLRRSEERRVGK
;
A
#
# COMPACT_ATOMS: atom_id res chain seq x y z
N MET A 1 14.75 -23.11 13.78
CA MET A 1 13.91 -22.27 12.91
C MET A 1 14.81 -21.18 12.34
N SER A 2 15.12 -21.23 11.05
CA SER A 2 15.92 -20.19 10.39
C SER A 2 15.13 -18.89 10.39
N THR A 3 15.58 -17.90 11.12
CA THR A 3 15.06 -16.52 11.05
C THR A 3 15.47 -15.96 9.69
N VAL A 4 14.52 -15.88 8.76
CA VAL A 4 14.73 -15.19 7.50
C VAL A 4 14.97 -13.71 7.84
N ILE A 5 16.21 -13.27 7.68
CA ILE A 5 16.63 -11.89 7.91
C ILE A 5 16.08 -11.07 6.74
N ASP A 6 15.32 -10.03 7.02
CA ASP A 6 14.91 -9.04 6.01
C ASP A 6 16.16 -8.26 5.59
N THR A 7 16.66 -8.57 4.40
CA THR A 7 17.85 -7.94 3.81
C THR A 7 17.54 -6.66 3.04
N PHE A 8 16.25 -6.30 2.92
CA PHE A 8 15.86 -5.09 2.23
C PHE A 8 16.34 -3.85 2.98
N ILE A 9 17.07 -2.99 2.29
CA ILE A 9 17.47 -1.67 2.76
C ILE A 9 16.77 -0.65 1.86
N ALA A 10 15.93 0.19 2.48
CA ALA A 10 15.22 1.24 1.75
C ALA A 10 16.22 2.31 1.27
N PRO A 11 16.22 2.67 -0.01
CA PRO A 11 16.98 3.83 -0.48
C PRO A 11 16.58 5.10 0.28
N PRO A 12 17.49 6.06 0.45
CA PRO A 12 17.18 7.34 1.09
C PRO A 12 16.05 8.07 0.37
N CYS A 13 15.11 8.63 1.13
CA CYS A 13 14.00 9.40 0.61
C CYS A 13 14.14 10.88 1.01
N SER A 14 14.46 11.76 0.04
CA SER A 14 14.55 13.21 0.26
C SER A 14 13.19 13.92 0.24
N ALA A 15 12.14 13.26 -0.25
CA ALA A 15 10.82 13.85 -0.33
C ALA A 15 10.22 14.05 1.08
N GLN A 16 9.54 15.18 1.25
CA GLN A 16 8.89 15.53 2.52
C GLN A 16 7.46 15.00 2.58
N ILE A 17 7.00 14.72 3.80
CA ILE A 17 5.61 14.42 4.08
C ILE A 17 4.83 15.73 4.06
N LYS A 18 3.75 15.81 3.26
CA LYS A 18 2.86 16.96 3.30
C LYS A 18 1.77 16.71 4.33
N ILE A 19 1.58 17.65 5.26
CA ILE A 19 0.43 17.66 6.16
C ILE A 19 -0.69 18.41 5.43
N LEU A 20 -1.79 17.71 5.15
CA LEU A 20 -2.94 18.24 4.42
C LEU A 20 -4.01 18.78 5.37
N TYR A 21 -4.07 18.21 6.56
CA TYR A 21 -4.98 18.63 7.63
C TYR A 21 -4.38 18.25 8.98
N GLU A 22 -4.61 19.09 9.98
CA GLU A 22 -4.18 18.89 11.35
C GLU A 22 -5.23 19.45 12.32
N ASP A 23 -5.57 18.65 13.34
CA ASP A 23 -6.30 19.08 14.53
C ASP A 23 -5.74 18.46 15.80
N GLU A 24 -6.42 18.58 16.93
CA GLU A 24 -6.02 17.99 18.21
C GLU A 24 -6.10 16.45 18.24
N HIS A 25 -6.81 15.85 17.28
CA HIS A 25 -7.12 14.41 17.25
C HIS A 25 -6.30 13.66 16.21
N LEU A 26 -6.13 14.21 15.02
CA LEU A 26 -5.52 13.50 13.91
C LEU A 26 -4.72 14.40 12.97
N LEU A 27 -3.89 13.77 12.14
CA LEU A 27 -3.27 14.34 10.96
C LEU A 27 -3.78 13.61 9.73
N LEU A 28 -4.05 14.34 8.67
CA LEU A 28 -4.16 13.80 7.32
C LEU A 28 -2.90 14.18 6.57
N ILE A 29 -2.17 13.21 6.08
CA ILE A 29 -0.91 13.41 5.40
C ILE A 29 -0.90 12.82 3.99
N ASP A 30 -0.06 13.37 3.13
CA ASP A 30 0.32 12.76 1.85
C ASP A 30 1.71 12.13 1.99
N LYS A 31 1.76 10.80 1.97
CA LYS A 31 3.00 10.04 2.03
C LYS A 31 3.68 10.04 0.66
N PRO A 32 4.95 10.45 0.54
CA PRO A 32 5.67 10.30 -0.72
C PRO A 32 5.93 8.81 -1.04
N SER A 33 6.05 8.49 -2.32
CA SER A 33 6.62 7.21 -2.77
C SER A 33 8.08 7.10 -2.33
N GLY A 34 8.55 5.88 -2.07
CA GLY A 34 9.94 5.65 -1.64
C GLY A 34 10.21 5.97 -0.15
N LEU A 35 9.18 6.16 0.66
CA LEU A 35 9.29 6.28 2.11
C LEU A 35 8.58 5.12 2.80
N LEU A 36 9.21 4.50 3.79
CA LEU A 36 8.57 3.49 4.63
C LEU A 36 7.45 4.12 5.47
N SER A 37 6.36 3.40 5.71
CA SER A 37 5.33 3.84 6.68
C SER A 37 5.83 3.70 8.11
N LEU A 38 6.47 2.59 8.43
CA LEU A 38 7.07 2.27 9.74
C LEU A 38 8.52 1.85 9.54
N SER A 39 9.36 2.16 10.50
CA SER A 39 10.75 1.69 10.55
C SER A 39 10.81 0.16 10.46
N GLY A 40 11.74 -0.35 9.67
CA GLY A 40 11.97 -1.78 9.54
C GLY A 40 12.70 -2.37 10.76
N LYS A 41 12.82 -3.70 10.77
CA LYS A 41 13.62 -4.41 11.78
C LYS A 41 15.13 -4.16 11.60
N ASN A 42 15.57 -3.91 10.36
CA ASN A 42 16.93 -3.54 10.06
C ASN A 42 17.17 -2.09 10.54
N PRO A 43 18.18 -1.81 11.36
CA PRO A 43 18.48 -0.45 11.84
C PRO A 43 18.69 0.58 10.73
N GLN A 44 19.14 0.15 9.54
CA GLN A 44 19.28 1.01 8.37
C GLN A 44 17.93 1.47 7.78
N ASN A 45 16.82 0.83 8.14
CA ASN A 45 15.46 1.19 7.74
C ASN A 45 14.75 2.02 8.81
N LEU A 46 15.45 2.93 9.46
CA LEU A 46 14.89 3.80 10.51
C LEU A 46 13.97 4.87 9.92
N ASP A 47 14.36 5.46 8.78
CA ASP A 47 13.60 6.54 8.14
C ASP A 47 12.23 6.05 7.65
N SER A 48 11.19 6.67 8.19
CA SER A 48 9.80 6.29 7.91
C SER A 48 8.85 7.44 8.23
N VAL A 49 7.61 7.33 7.75
CA VAL A 49 6.54 8.29 8.08
C VAL A 49 6.43 8.45 9.60
N HIS A 50 6.32 7.36 10.34
CA HIS A 50 6.20 7.41 11.79
C HIS A 50 7.42 8.05 12.45
N HIS A 51 8.63 7.63 12.05
CA HIS A 51 9.86 8.18 12.61
C HIS A 51 9.96 9.70 12.40
N ARG A 52 9.61 10.20 11.21
CA ARG A 52 9.63 11.64 10.91
C ARG A 52 8.54 12.41 11.67
N LEU A 53 7.34 11.85 11.78
CA LEU A 53 6.22 12.54 12.42
C LEU A 53 6.37 12.65 13.93
N VAL A 54 6.90 11.65 14.63
CA VAL A 54 7.06 11.69 16.09
C VAL A 54 8.01 12.81 16.56
N GLN A 55 8.87 13.33 15.68
CA GLN A 55 9.75 14.46 16.00
C GLN A 55 8.94 15.74 16.30
N ASN A 56 7.87 15.98 15.56
CA ASN A 56 7.02 17.18 15.71
C ASN A 56 5.69 16.87 16.40
N PHE A 57 5.26 15.61 16.41
CA PHE A 57 4.00 15.15 16.99
C PHE A 57 4.24 13.98 17.93
N PRO A 58 4.82 14.21 19.13
CA PRO A 58 5.06 13.16 20.10
C PRO A 58 3.78 12.41 20.47
N GLY A 59 3.85 11.06 20.48
CA GLY A 59 2.72 10.22 20.81
C GLY A 59 1.79 9.90 19.63
N CYS A 60 2.04 10.44 18.43
CA CYS A 60 1.28 10.07 17.24
C CYS A 60 1.47 8.58 16.88
N SER A 61 0.48 8.00 16.24
CA SER A 61 0.46 6.58 15.87
C SER A 61 -0.19 6.37 14.51
N LEU A 62 0.37 5.46 13.71
CA LEU A 62 -0.22 5.08 12.42
C LEU A 62 -1.35 4.07 12.65
N VAL A 63 -2.52 4.33 12.10
CA VAL A 63 -3.69 3.43 12.13
C VAL A 63 -3.72 2.46 10.95
N HIS A 64 -3.03 2.79 9.88
CA HIS A 64 -2.83 1.97 8.69
C HIS A 64 -1.48 2.27 8.05
N ARG A 65 -1.14 1.55 7.01
CA ARG A 65 0.11 1.75 6.29
C ARG A 65 -0.09 1.65 4.78
N LEU A 66 0.73 2.37 4.04
CA LEU A 66 0.96 2.21 2.62
C LEU A 66 2.29 1.48 2.39
N ASP A 67 2.40 0.76 1.29
CA ASP A 67 3.65 0.10 0.90
C ASP A 67 4.74 1.13 0.55
N PHE A 68 6.00 0.71 0.54
CA PHE A 68 7.16 1.56 0.28
C PHE A 68 7.01 2.41 -0.99
N GLY A 69 6.66 1.79 -2.12
CA GLY A 69 6.49 2.48 -3.40
C GLY A 69 5.13 3.17 -3.59
N THR A 70 4.18 3.01 -2.66
CA THR A 70 2.85 3.62 -2.75
C THR A 70 2.89 5.01 -2.12
N SER A 71 2.42 6.01 -2.85
CA SER A 71 2.17 7.36 -2.35
C SER A 71 0.71 7.58 -2.02
N GLY A 72 0.38 8.64 -1.27
CA GLY A 72 -0.98 9.08 -1.06
C GLY A 72 -1.39 9.24 0.40
N LEU A 73 -2.70 9.32 0.61
CA LEU A 73 -3.31 9.74 1.86
C LEU A 73 -3.12 8.73 2.98
N MET A 74 -2.69 9.22 4.14
CA MET A 74 -2.66 8.47 5.38
C MET A 74 -3.28 9.29 6.51
N VAL A 75 -4.06 8.59 7.36
CA VAL A 75 -4.58 9.14 8.62
C VAL A 75 -3.67 8.70 9.75
N VAL A 76 -3.29 9.65 10.59
CA VAL A 76 -2.40 9.43 11.74
C VAL A 76 -3.11 9.92 12.99
N ALA A 77 -3.22 9.08 14.01
CA ALA A 77 -3.82 9.45 15.29
C ALA A 77 -2.79 10.22 16.15
N ARG A 78 -3.22 11.27 16.83
CA ARG A 78 -2.35 12.06 17.72
C ARG A 78 -2.28 11.53 19.15
N ASN A 79 -3.18 10.62 19.51
CA ASN A 79 -3.20 9.99 20.83
C ASN A 79 -3.78 8.58 20.79
N LYS A 80 -3.65 7.84 21.90
CA LYS A 80 -4.06 6.43 21.99
C LYS A 80 -5.57 6.23 21.85
N THR A 81 -6.39 7.13 22.35
CA THR A 81 -7.85 7.05 22.27
C THR A 81 -8.31 7.15 20.82
N ILE A 82 -7.82 8.14 20.11
CA ILE A 82 -8.13 8.33 18.67
C ILE A 82 -7.56 7.18 17.85
N ASN A 83 -6.35 6.70 18.19
CA ASN A 83 -5.80 5.53 17.50
C ASN A 83 -6.71 4.30 17.64
N ALA A 84 -7.22 4.02 18.83
CA ALA A 84 -8.13 2.90 19.04
C ALA A 84 -9.43 3.05 18.23
N ALA A 85 -10.04 4.24 18.24
CA ALA A 85 -11.26 4.53 17.50
C ALA A 85 -11.07 4.38 15.97
N LEU A 86 -9.97 4.92 15.43
CA LEU A 86 -9.65 4.80 14.01
C LEU A 86 -9.31 3.34 13.62
N CYS A 87 -8.52 2.62 14.43
CA CYS A 87 -8.23 1.21 14.20
C CYS A 87 -9.51 0.37 14.19
N GLN A 88 -10.49 0.68 15.03
CA GLN A 88 -11.80 0.03 15.02
C GLN A 88 -12.51 0.25 13.68
N GLN A 89 -12.57 1.48 13.17
CA GLN A 89 -13.18 1.77 11.86
C GLN A 89 -12.50 1.00 10.72
N PHE A 90 -11.16 0.93 10.70
CA PHE A 90 -10.43 0.13 9.71
C PHE A 90 -10.74 -1.36 9.84
N SER A 91 -10.81 -1.90 11.06
CA SER A 91 -11.09 -3.32 11.30
C SER A 91 -12.52 -3.71 10.91
N GLN A 92 -13.47 -2.80 11.12
CA GLN A 92 -14.88 -2.95 10.74
C GLN A 92 -15.12 -2.65 9.25
N ARG A 93 -14.08 -2.28 8.48
CA ARG A 93 -14.18 -1.90 7.07
C ARG A 93 -15.10 -0.69 6.82
N ALA A 94 -15.26 0.19 7.80
CA ALA A 94 -16.03 1.42 7.69
C ALA A 94 -15.33 2.50 6.86
N VAL A 95 -14.02 2.32 6.59
CA VAL A 95 -13.22 3.26 5.79
C VAL A 95 -13.22 2.85 4.33
N SER A 96 -13.81 3.67 3.49
CA SER A 96 -13.73 3.53 2.02
C SER A 96 -12.36 3.97 1.52
N LYS A 97 -11.78 3.18 0.61
CA LYS A 97 -10.44 3.43 0.07
C LYS A 97 -10.48 3.41 -1.44
N VAL A 98 -9.84 4.39 -2.04
CA VAL A 98 -9.67 4.48 -3.49
C VAL A 98 -8.19 4.60 -3.81
N TYR A 99 -7.70 3.77 -4.72
CA TYR A 99 -6.35 3.84 -5.25
C TYR A 99 -6.39 3.98 -6.76
N HIS A 100 -5.37 4.58 -7.31
CA HIS A 100 -5.12 4.59 -8.75
C HIS A 100 -3.82 3.87 -9.04
N ALA A 101 -3.81 3.09 -10.12
CA ALA A 101 -2.62 2.40 -10.59
C ALA A 101 -2.52 2.46 -12.11
N LEU A 102 -1.30 2.31 -12.62
CA LEU A 102 -1.02 2.03 -14.01
C LEU A 102 -0.65 0.55 -14.12
N LEU A 103 -1.38 -0.17 -14.96
CA LEU A 103 -1.11 -1.56 -15.29
C LEU A 103 -0.39 -1.64 -16.63
N CYS A 104 0.56 -2.56 -16.78
CA CYS A 104 1.06 -2.95 -18.09
C CYS A 104 0.03 -3.84 -18.78
N GLY A 105 -0.24 -3.58 -20.06
CA GLY A 105 -1.27 -4.28 -20.82
C GLY A 105 -2.68 -3.69 -20.69
N HIS A 106 -3.58 -4.27 -21.46
CA HIS A 106 -5.00 -3.90 -21.47
C HIS A 106 -5.85 -5.06 -20.95
N PRO A 107 -6.49 -4.93 -19.77
CA PRO A 107 -7.51 -5.88 -19.34
C PRO A 107 -8.65 -5.97 -20.36
N GLU A 108 -9.23 -7.15 -20.52
CA GLU A 108 -10.36 -7.35 -21.43
C GLU A 108 -11.60 -6.59 -20.94
N GLU A 109 -11.88 -6.70 -19.63
CA GLU A 109 -13.06 -6.11 -19.01
C GLU A 109 -12.78 -4.72 -18.46
N ASP A 110 -13.76 -3.82 -18.56
CA ASP A 110 -13.66 -2.45 -18.02
C ASP A 110 -13.79 -2.38 -16.52
N GLU A 111 -14.42 -3.35 -15.91
CA GLU A 111 -14.56 -3.45 -14.44
C GLU A 111 -14.60 -4.90 -13.99
N GLY A 112 -14.43 -5.12 -12.72
CA GLY A 112 -14.55 -6.46 -12.15
C GLY A 112 -14.07 -6.57 -10.72
N VAL A 113 -14.10 -7.82 -10.23
CA VAL A 113 -13.70 -8.19 -8.89
C VAL A 113 -12.49 -9.10 -8.97
N ILE A 114 -11.49 -8.81 -8.16
CA ILE A 114 -10.34 -9.67 -7.93
C ILE A 114 -10.49 -10.23 -6.52
N ASP A 115 -10.81 -11.51 -6.43
CA ASP A 115 -10.93 -12.25 -5.18
C ASP A 115 -9.87 -13.36 -5.21
N ALA A 116 -8.82 -13.17 -4.44
CA ALA A 116 -7.67 -14.07 -4.47
C ALA A 116 -6.97 -14.07 -3.11
N PRO A 117 -6.99 -15.20 -2.38
CA PRO A 117 -6.38 -15.28 -1.06
C PRO A 117 -4.87 -15.08 -1.13
N ILE A 118 -4.33 -14.27 -0.20
CA ILE A 118 -2.94 -13.86 -0.17
C ILE A 118 -2.25 -14.41 1.08
N ALA A 119 -1.10 -15.05 0.89
CA ALA A 119 -0.20 -15.54 1.94
C ALA A 119 1.21 -14.96 1.78
N LYS A 120 2.04 -15.13 2.81
CA LYS A 120 3.49 -14.92 2.68
C LYS A 120 4.07 -15.98 1.74
N ASP A 121 4.94 -15.57 0.83
CA ASP A 121 5.71 -16.48 0.01
C ASP A 121 6.80 -17.12 0.89
N PRO A 122 6.79 -18.44 1.11
CA PRO A 122 7.76 -19.07 2.00
C PRO A 122 9.19 -19.07 1.42
N ALA A 123 9.33 -18.99 0.09
CA ALA A 123 10.62 -19.05 -0.59
C ALA A 123 11.25 -17.66 -0.77
N LEU A 124 10.44 -16.61 -0.87
CA LEU A 124 10.89 -15.27 -1.25
C LEU A 124 10.37 -14.19 -0.28
N PHE A 125 10.59 -14.39 1.03
CA PHE A 125 10.24 -13.35 2.03
C PHE A 125 11.03 -12.04 1.75
N PRO A 126 10.41 -10.86 1.85
CA PRO A 126 9.05 -10.54 2.35
C PRO A 126 7.94 -10.55 1.29
N ARG A 127 8.12 -11.24 0.19
CA ARG A 127 7.15 -11.34 -0.89
C ARG A 127 5.84 -11.97 -0.41
N MET A 128 4.74 -11.54 -1.00
CA MET A 128 3.42 -12.16 -0.83
C MET A 128 3.10 -12.97 -2.10
N ALA A 129 2.30 -14.03 -1.97
CA ALA A 129 1.83 -14.86 -3.08
C ALA A 129 0.34 -15.15 -2.94
N ILE A 130 -0.32 -15.43 -4.07
CA ILE A 130 -1.68 -15.97 -4.06
C ILE A 130 -1.59 -17.43 -3.63
N SER A 131 -2.40 -17.83 -2.65
CA SER A 131 -2.39 -19.17 -2.09
C SER A 131 -3.79 -19.58 -1.61
N GLU A 132 -4.41 -20.50 -2.33
CA GLU A 132 -5.71 -21.04 -1.96
C GLU A 132 -5.66 -21.83 -0.64
N ARG A 133 -4.51 -22.44 -0.34
CA ARG A 133 -4.35 -23.29 0.84
C ARG A 133 -4.15 -22.51 2.13
N ASN A 134 -3.32 -21.46 2.11
CA ASN A 134 -2.87 -20.74 3.31
C ASN A 134 -3.15 -19.24 3.25
N GLY A 135 -3.79 -18.75 2.18
CA GLY A 135 -4.05 -17.35 1.95
C GLY A 135 -5.19 -16.81 2.82
N LYS A 136 -5.02 -15.57 3.24
CA LYS A 136 -6.13 -14.80 3.85
C LYS A 136 -6.97 -14.18 2.74
N PRO A 137 -8.32 -14.22 2.83
CA PRO A 137 -9.19 -13.61 1.83
C PRO A 137 -8.78 -12.17 1.51
N ALA A 138 -8.64 -11.87 0.22
CA ALA A 138 -8.28 -10.55 -0.25
C ALA A 138 -9.11 -10.20 -1.48
N ARG A 139 -9.96 -9.19 -1.35
CA ARG A 139 -10.94 -8.78 -2.35
C ARG A 139 -10.79 -7.31 -2.68
N SER A 140 -10.74 -7.00 -3.98
CA SER A 140 -10.70 -5.65 -4.54
C SER A 140 -11.60 -5.55 -5.76
N ARG A 141 -12.34 -4.46 -5.90
CA ARG A 141 -12.95 -4.10 -7.18
C ARG A 141 -12.00 -3.21 -7.97
N TYR A 142 -12.10 -3.25 -9.28
CA TYR A 142 -11.38 -2.34 -10.16
C TYR A 142 -12.31 -1.80 -11.25
N GLN A 143 -11.93 -0.64 -11.76
CA GLN A 143 -12.56 0.03 -12.90
C GLN A 143 -11.46 0.61 -13.77
N VAL A 144 -11.53 0.32 -15.08
CA VAL A 144 -10.66 0.93 -16.08
C VAL A 144 -11.07 2.39 -16.27
N LEU A 145 -10.11 3.30 -16.23
CA LEU A 145 -10.29 4.73 -16.44
C LEU A 145 -9.83 5.14 -17.85
N SER A 146 -8.71 4.60 -18.31
CA SER A 146 -8.21 4.81 -19.68
C SER A 146 -7.29 3.66 -20.10
N ARG A 147 -7.18 3.44 -21.42
CA ARG A 147 -6.20 2.57 -22.07
C ARG A 147 -5.37 3.41 -23.02
N GLU A 148 -4.07 3.30 -22.90
CA GLU A 148 -3.13 4.14 -23.64
C GLU A 148 -1.98 3.28 -24.18
N TRP A 149 -1.35 3.76 -25.26
CA TRP A 149 -0.10 3.23 -25.77
C TRP A 149 1.00 4.26 -25.54
N LEU A 150 1.94 3.95 -24.68
CA LEU A 150 3.07 4.82 -24.39
C LEU A 150 4.24 4.51 -25.31
N PRO A 151 4.82 5.50 -25.99
CA PRO A 151 6.02 5.29 -26.80
C PRO A 151 7.19 4.93 -25.88
N THR A 152 7.99 3.94 -26.29
CA THR A 152 9.22 3.51 -25.62
C THR A 152 10.36 3.42 -26.62
N ALA A 153 11.58 3.32 -26.15
CA ALA A 153 12.76 3.16 -27.02
C ALA A 153 12.72 1.88 -27.89
N SER A 154 11.96 0.85 -27.45
CA SER A 154 11.83 -0.44 -28.14
C SER A 154 10.47 -0.62 -28.85
N GLY A 155 9.64 0.42 -28.95
CA GLY A 155 8.30 0.34 -29.55
C GLY A 155 7.24 1.04 -28.73
N SER A 156 6.08 0.41 -28.51
CA SER A 156 5.00 0.95 -27.68
C SER A 156 4.64 0.00 -26.55
N LEU A 157 4.33 0.55 -25.39
CA LEU A 157 3.87 -0.18 -24.21
C LEU A 157 2.39 0.08 -24.00
N ALA A 158 1.59 -0.98 -23.99
CA ALA A 158 0.19 -0.90 -23.58
C ALA A 158 0.12 -0.62 -22.09
N VAL A 159 -0.60 0.40 -21.69
CA VAL A 159 -0.86 0.74 -20.29
C VAL A 159 -2.33 1.03 -20.05
N THR A 160 -2.79 0.68 -18.87
CA THR A 160 -4.17 0.94 -18.45
C THR A 160 -4.16 1.64 -17.10
N ARG A 161 -4.81 2.78 -17.02
CA ARG A 161 -5.08 3.46 -15.76
C ARG A 161 -6.33 2.85 -15.14
N VAL A 162 -6.22 2.41 -13.90
CA VAL A 162 -7.34 1.81 -13.16
C VAL A 162 -7.58 2.51 -11.83
N ARG A 163 -8.86 2.51 -11.44
CA ARG A 163 -9.31 2.78 -10.09
C ARG A 163 -9.46 1.45 -9.36
N LEU A 164 -8.90 1.35 -8.16
CA LEU A 164 -8.94 0.17 -7.31
C LEU A 164 -9.66 0.47 -6.02
N LEU A 165 -10.60 -0.38 -5.63
CA LEU A 165 -11.47 -0.25 -4.47
C LEU A 165 -11.28 -1.48 -3.59
N PRO A 166 -10.25 -1.51 -2.71
CA PRO A 166 -9.99 -2.66 -1.85
C PRO A 166 -11.03 -2.78 -0.74
N GLU A 167 -11.72 -3.90 -0.69
CA GLU A 167 -12.67 -4.26 0.38
C GLU A 167 -11.93 -4.85 1.60
N THR A 168 -10.76 -5.43 1.38
CA THR A 168 -9.84 -5.92 2.42
C THR A 168 -8.53 -5.14 2.37
N GLY A 169 -7.64 -5.33 3.35
CA GLY A 169 -6.36 -4.62 3.44
C GLY A 169 -5.20 -5.56 3.74
N ARG A 170 -4.88 -6.51 2.84
CA ARG A 170 -3.73 -7.40 3.02
C ARG A 170 -2.45 -6.75 2.53
N THR A 171 -1.33 -7.17 3.09
CA THR A 171 0.00 -6.70 2.65
C THR A 171 0.17 -6.97 1.15
N HIS A 172 0.60 -5.96 0.40
CA HIS A 172 0.80 -5.98 -1.05
C HIS A 172 -0.44 -6.40 -1.86
N GLN A 173 -1.65 -6.26 -1.30
CA GLN A 173 -2.88 -6.76 -1.93
C GLN A 173 -3.08 -6.22 -3.35
N LEU A 174 -3.01 -4.92 -3.54
CA LEU A 174 -3.25 -4.31 -4.85
C LEU A 174 -2.19 -4.74 -5.87
N ARG A 175 -0.92 -4.80 -5.47
CA ARG A 175 0.19 -5.26 -6.33
C ARG A 175 0.00 -6.71 -6.78
N ARG A 176 -0.53 -7.60 -5.92
CA ARG A 176 -0.83 -8.99 -6.30
C ARG A 176 -2.10 -9.12 -7.13
N SER A 177 -3.05 -8.23 -6.93
CA SER A 177 -4.24 -8.15 -7.76
C SER A 177 -3.91 -7.79 -9.20
N GLU A 178 -2.94 -6.91 -9.41
CA GLU A 178 -2.47 -6.47 -10.73
C GLU A 178 -1.80 -7.62 -11.51
N GLU A 179 -0.97 -8.43 -10.87
CA GLU A 179 -0.26 -9.54 -11.50
C GLU A 179 -1.20 -10.60 -12.12
N ARG A 180 -2.37 -10.81 -11.56
CA ARG A 180 -3.32 -11.83 -12.04
C ARG A 180 -4.01 -11.46 -13.35
N ARG A 181 -4.01 -10.17 -13.75
CA ARG A 181 -4.74 -9.69 -14.93
C ARG A 181 -3.88 -9.39 -16.13
N VAL A 182 -2.61 -9.10 -15.93
CA VAL A 182 -1.68 -8.70 -16.99
C VAL A 182 -0.69 -9.79 -17.35
N GLY A 183 -0.63 -10.84 -16.56
CA GLY A 183 0.35 -11.92 -16.71
C GLY A 183 -0.26 -13.29 -16.90
N LYS A 184 -0.79 -13.56 -18.09
CA LYS A 184 -0.78 -14.89 -18.72
C LYS A 184 -0.66 -14.71 -20.20
#